data_88c45704b4802d762a8491617cf07639
#
_entry.id   88c45704b4802d762a8491617cf07639
#
_cell.length_a   1.000
_cell.length_b   1.000
_cell.length_c   1.000
_cell.angle_alpha   90.00
_cell.angle_beta   90.00
_cell.angle_gamma   90.00
#
_symmetry.space_group_name_H-M   'P 1'
#
loop_
_entity.id
_entity.type
_entity.pdbx_description
1 polymer ?
#
loop_
_entity_poly.entity_id
_entity_poly.type
_entity_poly.pdbx_seq_one_letter_code
_entity_poly.pdbx_strand_id
1 'polypeptide(L)'
;MIQTQTHQNFGLKKLNGIKPKGIKVKKASLTEKILQASDFFIDKFKDEKFDWRSRDDQLDVIYDSCLDQVRSVINAPNFDQKHIIDFIHATSNNDFDKVSNELNGLFSGVLLQVLTEHYHKENAKASFCFDGDNIKFDCLFYRCRCVDELLIENFQGDFVGNKIGSSGGKVNILVGKNIKGYQSLAGAGRKGNAGLVFGEDLTGGICLNGCGFIGNVDIVVGYKIRGDGVMQAIGSGKD
;
A
#
# COMPACT_ATOMS: atom_id res chain seq x y z
N MET A 1 -63.83 -11.44 13.11
CA MET A 1 -63.01 -12.56 12.59
C MET A 1 -62.46 -12.15 11.26
N ILE A 2 -61.20 -11.81 11.20
CA ILE A 2 -60.48 -11.41 9.97
C ILE A 2 -59.70 -12.65 9.51
N GLN A 3 -60.11 -13.21 8.39
CA GLN A 3 -59.38 -14.34 7.76
C GLN A 3 -58.17 -13.78 7.04
N THR A 4 -56.98 -14.08 7.56
CA THR A 4 -55.69 -13.85 6.89
C THR A 4 -55.51 -14.89 5.79
N GLN A 5 -55.67 -14.49 4.53
CA GLN A 5 -55.28 -15.31 3.38
C GLN A 5 -53.77 -15.37 3.29
N THR A 6 -53.20 -16.53 3.58
CA THR A 6 -51.79 -16.86 3.29
C THR A 6 -51.59 -16.98 1.77
N HIS A 7 -50.99 -15.97 1.15
CA HIS A 7 -50.48 -16.08 -0.21
C HIS A 7 -49.38 -17.13 -0.26
N GLN A 8 -49.71 -18.35 -0.66
CA GLN A 8 -48.71 -19.36 -1.00
C GLN A 8 -47.94 -18.91 -2.26
N ASN A 9 -46.67 -18.69 -2.07
CA ASN A 9 -45.74 -18.30 -3.14
C ASN A 9 -45.56 -19.47 -4.14
N PHE A 10 -46.41 -19.53 -5.17
CA PHE A 10 -46.42 -20.57 -6.22
C PHE A 10 -45.10 -20.62 -7.03
N GLY A 11 -44.27 -19.55 -6.98
CA GLY A 11 -42.96 -19.49 -7.65
C GLY A 11 -41.91 -20.44 -7.08
N LEU A 12 -41.96 -20.69 -5.76
CA LEU A 12 -40.98 -21.56 -5.09
C LEU A 12 -41.24 -23.06 -5.27
N LYS A 13 -42.53 -23.47 -5.53
CA LYS A 13 -42.85 -24.88 -5.80
C LYS A 13 -42.33 -25.40 -7.13
N LYS A 14 -42.11 -24.53 -8.15
CA LYS A 14 -41.52 -24.91 -9.44
C LYS A 14 -40.02 -25.14 -9.38
N LEU A 15 -39.34 -24.67 -8.32
CA LEU A 15 -37.89 -24.85 -8.14
C LEU A 15 -37.54 -26.12 -7.34
N ASN A 16 -38.54 -26.77 -6.68
CA ASN A 16 -38.36 -28.05 -6.01
C ASN A 16 -38.21 -29.17 -7.05
N GLY A 17 -36.99 -29.47 -7.45
CA GLY A 17 -36.63 -30.50 -8.41
C GLY A 17 -35.56 -30.07 -9.41
N ILE A 18 -35.25 -28.77 -9.47
CA ILE A 18 -34.07 -28.30 -10.21
C ILE A 18 -32.88 -28.50 -9.31
N LYS A 19 -32.20 -29.66 -9.39
CA LYS A 19 -30.86 -29.80 -8.84
C LYS A 19 -29.99 -28.80 -9.59
N PRO A 20 -29.38 -27.77 -8.94
CA PRO A 20 -28.46 -26.90 -9.62
C PRO A 20 -27.35 -27.81 -10.17
N LYS A 21 -27.22 -27.89 -11.50
CA LYS A 21 -26.02 -28.46 -12.13
C LYS A 21 -24.86 -27.76 -11.45
N GLY A 22 -24.00 -28.54 -10.76
CA GLY A 22 -22.99 -28.03 -9.86
C GLY A 22 -22.31 -26.80 -10.47
N ILE A 23 -22.52 -25.66 -9.85
CA ILE A 23 -21.81 -24.43 -10.16
C ILE A 23 -20.35 -24.80 -9.94
N LYS A 24 -19.57 -24.91 -11.02
CA LYS A 24 -18.11 -25.01 -10.87
C LYS A 24 -17.70 -23.74 -10.17
N VAL A 25 -17.43 -23.84 -8.86
CA VAL A 25 -16.88 -22.71 -8.10
C VAL A 25 -15.56 -22.36 -8.77
N LYS A 26 -15.55 -21.25 -9.49
CA LYS A 26 -14.34 -20.73 -10.11
C LYS A 26 -13.36 -20.47 -8.98
N LYS A 27 -12.18 -21.08 -9.05
CA LYS A 27 -11.13 -20.78 -8.05
C LYS A 27 -10.88 -19.28 -8.08
N ALA A 28 -10.84 -18.65 -6.90
CA ALA A 28 -10.52 -17.24 -6.77
C ALA A 28 -9.20 -16.93 -7.48
N SER A 29 -9.19 -15.86 -8.28
CA SER A 29 -7.97 -15.35 -8.90
C SER A 29 -6.98 -14.87 -7.83
N LEU A 30 -5.71 -14.68 -8.18
CA LEU A 30 -4.72 -14.17 -7.23
C LEU A 30 -5.11 -12.75 -6.76
N THR A 31 -5.59 -11.89 -7.66
CA THR A 31 -6.09 -10.55 -7.31
C THR A 31 -7.24 -10.63 -6.30
N GLU A 32 -8.23 -11.52 -6.49
CA GLU A 32 -9.31 -11.71 -5.51
C GLU A 32 -8.80 -12.16 -4.14
N LYS A 33 -7.79 -13.03 -4.10
CA LYS A 33 -7.17 -13.46 -2.84
C LYS A 33 -6.42 -12.31 -2.14
N ILE A 34 -5.72 -11.47 -2.92
CA ILE A 34 -5.02 -10.29 -2.41
C ILE A 34 -6.03 -9.32 -1.80
N LEU A 35 -7.14 -9.04 -2.47
CA LEU A 35 -8.20 -8.17 -1.96
C LEU A 35 -8.83 -8.73 -0.67
N GLN A 36 -9.17 -10.01 -0.63
CA GLN A 36 -9.68 -10.67 0.58
C GLN A 36 -8.68 -10.62 1.74
N ALA A 37 -7.39 -10.77 1.45
CA ALA A 37 -6.34 -10.67 2.46
C ALA A 37 -6.21 -9.24 3.00
N SER A 38 -6.33 -8.22 2.14
CA SER A 38 -6.34 -6.81 2.54
C SER A 38 -7.54 -6.50 3.43
N ASP A 39 -8.75 -6.91 3.05
CA ASP A 39 -9.96 -6.71 3.83
C ASP A 39 -9.82 -7.35 5.23
N PHE A 40 -9.35 -8.59 5.29
CA PHE A 40 -9.10 -9.28 6.55
C PHE A 40 -8.05 -8.57 7.41
N PHE A 41 -6.98 -8.05 6.79
CA PHE A 41 -5.93 -7.32 7.48
C PHE A 41 -6.46 -6.00 8.06
N ILE A 42 -7.21 -5.23 7.28
CA ILE A 42 -7.82 -3.98 7.72
C ILE A 42 -8.80 -4.26 8.87
N ASP A 43 -9.68 -5.24 8.73
CA ASP A 43 -10.65 -5.59 9.79
C ASP A 43 -9.99 -6.01 11.10
N LYS A 44 -8.83 -6.67 11.03
CA LYS A 44 -8.07 -7.10 12.21
C LYS A 44 -7.47 -5.93 13.00
N PHE A 45 -7.05 -4.87 12.32
CA PHE A 45 -6.25 -3.80 12.94
C PHE A 45 -6.94 -2.42 12.96
N LYS A 46 -8.09 -2.23 12.30
CA LYS A 46 -8.76 -0.92 12.21
C LYS A 46 -9.16 -0.32 13.56
N ASP A 47 -9.42 -1.16 14.57
CA ASP A 47 -9.80 -0.72 15.90
C ASP A 47 -8.60 -0.54 16.86
N GLU A 48 -7.37 -0.78 16.39
CA GLU A 48 -6.15 -0.60 17.18
C GLU A 48 -5.95 0.88 17.53
N LYS A 49 -5.70 1.14 18.83
CA LYS A 49 -5.38 2.48 19.31
C LYS A 49 -3.87 2.66 19.35
N PHE A 50 -3.36 3.45 18.43
CA PHE A 50 -1.93 3.77 18.39
C PHE A 50 -1.56 4.84 19.41
N ASP A 51 -0.61 4.53 20.31
CA ASP A 51 0.05 5.56 21.13
C ASP A 51 1.01 6.35 20.21
N TRP A 52 0.84 7.67 20.17
CA TRP A 52 1.65 8.56 19.34
C TRP A 52 3.17 8.47 19.61
N ARG A 53 3.59 8.05 20.83
CA ARG A 53 5.01 7.92 21.22
C ARG A 53 5.66 6.65 20.70
N SER A 54 4.91 5.56 20.64
CA SER A 54 5.36 4.24 20.19
C SER A 54 4.77 3.85 18.82
N ARG A 55 4.14 4.79 18.14
CA ARG A 55 3.42 4.52 16.89
C ARG A 55 4.29 3.89 15.81
N ASP A 56 5.52 4.34 15.65
CA ASP A 56 6.42 3.79 14.63
C ASP A 56 6.75 2.31 14.91
N ASP A 57 7.02 1.96 16.17
CA ASP A 57 7.36 0.59 16.57
C ASP A 57 6.12 -0.32 16.51
N GLN A 58 4.93 0.18 16.87
CA GLN A 58 3.67 -0.56 16.73
C GLN A 58 3.35 -0.84 15.26
N LEU A 59 3.54 0.15 14.37
CA LEU A 59 3.35 -0.05 12.94
C LEU A 59 4.38 -1.01 12.34
N ASP A 60 5.59 -1.13 12.90
CA ASP A 60 6.55 -2.14 12.48
C ASP A 60 6.06 -3.56 12.81
N VAL A 61 5.47 -3.77 14.00
CA VAL A 61 4.86 -5.06 14.38
C VAL A 61 3.68 -5.41 13.45
N ILE A 62 2.83 -4.42 13.16
CA ILE A 62 1.70 -4.61 12.22
C ILE A 62 2.20 -4.92 10.82
N TYR A 63 3.28 -4.23 10.38
CA TYR A 63 3.91 -4.49 9.09
C TYR A 63 4.40 -5.93 8.98
N ASP A 64 5.07 -6.44 10.00
CA ASP A 64 5.56 -7.82 10.03
C ASP A 64 4.40 -8.83 9.99
N SER A 65 3.32 -8.60 10.75
CA SER A 65 2.11 -9.43 10.68
C SER A 65 1.47 -9.41 9.28
N CYS A 66 1.44 -8.26 8.61
CA CYS A 66 0.97 -8.12 7.25
C CYS A 66 1.85 -8.90 6.27
N LEU A 67 3.16 -8.77 6.41
CA LEU A 67 4.15 -9.42 5.55
C LEU A 67 4.01 -10.95 5.59
N ASP A 68 3.85 -11.53 6.77
CA ASP A 68 3.63 -12.97 6.94
C ASP A 68 2.31 -13.41 6.30
N GLN A 69 1.24 -12.64 6.48
CA GLN A 69 -0.05 -12.91 5.86
C GLN A 69 0.04 -12.86 4.32
N VAL A 70 0.63 -11.79 3.77
CA VAL A 70 0.78 -11.62 2.31
C VAL A 70 1.63 -12.74 1.71
N ARG A 71 2.74 -13.11 2.34
CA ARG A 71 3.58 -14.23 1.90
C ARG A 71 2.82 -15.56 1.88
N SER A 72 1.90 -15.78 2.82
CA SER A 72 1.08 -16.99 2.85
C SER A 72 0.07 -17.06 1.69
N VAL A 73 -0.43 -15.92 1.24
CA VAL A 73 -1.40 -15.80 0.13
C VAL A 73 -0.69 -15.82 -1.22
N ILE A 74 0.47 -15.14 -1.31
CA ILE A 74 1.26 -14.97 -2.54
C ILE A 74 2.34 -16.07 -2.62
N ASN A 75 1.95 -17.31 -2.51
CA ASN A 75 2.84 -18.45 -2.79
C ASN A 75 2.73 -18.90 -4.26
N ALA A 76 2.57 -17.94 -5.18
CA ALA A 76 2.33 -18.20 -6.60
C ALA A 76 3.51 -17.65 -7.43
N PRO A 77 4.08 -18.46 -8.34
CA PRO A 77 5.17 -18.02 -9.22
C PRO A 77 4.76 -16.89 -10.19
N ASN A 78 3.47 -16.57 -10.27
CA ASN A 78 2.91 -15.61 -11.23
C ASN A 78 2.54 -14.27 -10.56
N PHE A 79 3.04 -13.98 -9.36
CA PHE A 79 2.81 -12.67 -8.76
C PHE A 79 3.71 -11.64 -9.43
N ASP A 80 3.11 -10.62 -10.03
CA ASP A 80 3.77 -9.57 -10.79
C ASP A 80 3.23 -8.18 -10.47
N GLN A 81 3.81 -7.16 -11.06
CA GLN A 81 3.42 -5.76 -10.90
C GLN A 81 1.95 -5.51 -11.25
N LYS A 82 1.40 -6.25 -12.22
CA LYS A 82 0.00 -6.09 -12.63
C LYS A 82 -0.97 -6.37 -11.48
N HIS A 83 -0.68 -7.34 -10.63
CA HIS A 83 -1.54 -7.65 -9.47
C HIS A 83 -1.56 -6.49 -8.45
N ILE A 84 -0.44 -5.77 -8.30
CA ILE A 84 -0.38 -4.56 -7.46
C ILE A 84 -1.18 -3.44 -8.11
N ILE A 85 -1.08 -3.26 -9.42
CA ILE A 85 -1.88 -2.27 -10.17
C ILE A 85 -3.37 -2.58 -10.03
N ASP A 86 -3.79 -3.82 -10.22
CA ASP A 86 -5.18 -4.26 -10.06
C ASP A 86 -5.68 -3.99 -8.62
N PHE A 87 -4.84 -4.24 -7.60
CA PHE A 87 -5.14 -3.93 -6.19
C PHE A 87 -5.33 -2.43 -5.98
N ILE A 88 -4.41 -1.60 -6.48
CA ILE A 88 -4.49 -0.15 -6.38
C ILE A 88 -5.79 0.37 -6.98
N HIS A 89 -6.14 -0.07 -8.19
CA HIS A 89 -7.38 0.33 -8.85
C HIS A 89 -8.63 -0.12 -8.10
N ALA A 90 -8.62 -1.33 -7.54
CA ALA A 90 -9.77 -1.87 -6.82
C ALA A 90 -10.03 -1.14 -5.48
N THR A 91 -8.99 -0.60 -4.84
CA THR A 91 -9.09 0.01 -3.51
C THR A 91 -8.97 1.54 -3.49
N SER A 92 -8.57 2.17 -4.60
CA SER A 92 -8.32 3.61 -4.70
C SER A 92 -9.54 4.51 -4.42
N ASN A 93 -10.74 4.02 -4.69
CA ASN A 93 -11.98 4.79 -4.52
C ASN A 93 -12.81 4.37 -3.30
N ASN A 94 -12.23 3.57 -2.41
CA ASN A 94 -12.92 3.17 -1.19
C ASN A 94 -13.00 4.35 -0.21
N ASP A 95 -14.16 4.51 0.41
CA ASP A 95 -14.39 5.56 1.42
C ASP A 95 -13.89 5.09 2.79
N PHE A 96 -12.59 4.86 2.89
CA PHE A 96 -11.95 4.40 4.11
C PHE A 96 -11.80 5.54 5.12
N ASP A 97 -11.95 5.23 6.41
CA ASP A 97 -11.48 6.12 7.47
C ASP A 97 -9.93 6.24 7.47
N LYS A 98 -9.42 7.15 8.28
CA LYS A 98 -7.98 7.44 8.31
C LYS A 98 -7.12 6.21 8.65
N VAL A 99 -7.56 5.37 9.59
CA VAL A 99 -6.81 4.17 10.02
C VAL A 99 -6.84 3.12 8.92
N SER A 100 -8.01 2.88 8.34
CA SER A 100 -8.18 1.94 7.23
C SER A 100 -7.38 2.36 6.00
N ASN A 101 -7.31 3.66 5.67
CA ASN A 101 -6.43 4.18 4.61
C ASN A 101 -4.95 3.90 4.89
N GLU A 102 -4.50 4.12 6.12
CA GLU A 102 -3.10 3.85 6.52
C GLU A 102 -2.77 2.35 6.43
N LEU A 103 -3.69 1.48 6.88
CA LEU A 103 -3.54 0.03 6.79
C LEU A 103 -3.56 -0.46 5.33
N ASN A 104 -4.44 0.07 4.49
CA ASN A 104 -4.49 -0.23 3.05
C ASN A 104 -3.19 0.19 2.35
N GLY A 105 -2.67 1.36 2.70
CA GLY A 105 -1.39 1.85 2.21
C GLY A 105 -0.20 1.00 2.67
N LEU A 106 -0.19 0.56 3.93
CA LEU A 106 0.80 -0.35 4.47
C LEU A 106 0.75 -1.71 3.76
N PHE A 107 -0.45 -2.22 3.50
CA PHE A 107 -0.64 -3.46 2.73
C PHE A 107 -0.06 -3.34 1.32
N SER A 108 -0.28 -2.21 0.63
CA SER A 108 0.34 -1.94 -0.69
C SER A 108 1.87 -1.93 -0.63
N GLY A 109 2.44 -1.37 0.44
CA GLY A 109 3.89 -1.38 0.69
C GLY A 109 4.45 -2.78 0.88
N VAL A 110 3.70 -3.65 1.59
CA VAL A 110 4.05 -5.07 1.78
C VAL A 110 3.96 -5.84 0.46
N LEU A 111 2.94 -5.59 -0.37
CA LEU A 111 2.84 -6.20 -1.70
C LEU A 111 4.08 -5.88 -2.55
N LEU A 112 4.51 -4.61 -2.56
CA LEU A 112 5.70 -4.16 -3.29
C LEU A 112 6.97 -4.84 -2.75
N GLN A 113 7.11 -4.98 -1.43
CA GLN A 113 8.23 -5.69 -0.83
C GLN A 113 8.25 -7.17 -1.24
N VAL A 114 7.12 -7.87 -1.17
CA VAL A 114 7.04 -9.29 -1.56
C VAL A 114 7.38 -9.47 -3.05
N LEU A 115 6.96 -8.55 -3.91
CA LEU A 115 7.34 -8.55 -5.31
C LEU A 115 8.84 -8.35 -5.49
N THR A 116 9.44 -7.40 -4.75
CA THR A 116 10.89 -7.17 -4.74
C THR A 116 11.65 -8.44 -4.32
N GLU A 117 11.22 -9.10 -3.25
CA GLU A 117 11.82 -10.36 -2.78
C GLU A 117 11.74 -11.49 -3.83
N HIS A 118 10.69 -11.52 -4.64
CA HIS A 118 10.56 -12.46 -5.77
C HIS A 118 11.66 -12.23 -6.81
N TYR A 119 11.86 -10.96 -7.24
CA TYR A 119 12.93 -10.61 -8.18
C TYR A 119 14.31 -10.97 -7.62
N HIS A 120 14.57 -10.67 -6.35
CA HIS A 120 15.85 -11.00 -5.72
C HIS A 120 16.13 -12.51 -5.64
N LYS A 121 15.10 -13.36 -5.43
CA LYS A 121 15.25 -14.81 -5.48
C LYS A 121 15.67 -15.32 -6.86
N GLU A 122 15.30 -14.61 -7.91
CA GLU A 122 15.68 -14.88 -9.30
C GLU A 122 17.00 -14.20 -9.70
N ASN A 123 17.71 -13.57 -8.74
CA ASN A 123 18.88 -12.73 -8.97
C ASN A 123 18.63 -11.58 -9.95
N ALA A 124 17.41 -11.10 -10.04
CA ALA A 124 17.00 -9.99 -10.86
C ALA A 124 16.86 -8.70 -10.03
N LYS A 125 17.11 -7.55 -10.67
CA LYS A 125 16.89 -6.24 -10.08
C LYS A 125 15.40 -5.91 -10.07
N ALA A 126 14.89 -5.46 -8.93
CA ALA A 126 13.52 -5.05 -8.75
C ALA A 126 13.34 -3.56 -9.11
N SER A 127 12.92 -3.29 -10.33
CA SER A 127 12.68 -1.92 -10.84
C SER A 127 11.23 -1.79 -11.30
N PHE A 128 10.47 -0.88 -10.68
CA PHE A 128 9.03 -0.74 -10.89
C PHE A 128 8.65 0.69 -11.22
N CYS A 129 7.61 0.83 -12.06
CA CYS A 129 6.99 2.11 -12.40
C CYS A 129 5.47 1.98 -12.22
N PHE A 130 4.89 2.83 -11.38
CA PHE A 130 3.46 2.91 -11.16
C PHE A 130 2.94 4.28 -11.58
N ASP A 131 2.12 4.29 -12.62
CA ASP A 131 1.39 5.46 -13.08
C ASP A 131 -0.05 5.39 -12.59
N GLY A 132 -0.47 6.40 -11.83
CA GLY A 132 -1.80 6.45 -11.22
C GLY A 132 -2.87 7.07 -12.11
N ASP A 133 -2.54 7.63 -13.26
CA ASP A 133 -3.50 8.38 -14.09
C ASP A 133 -4.37 9.37 -13.26
N ASN A 134 -3.75 10.02 -12.30
CA ASN A 134 -4.36 10.95 -11.33
C ASN A 134 -5.42 10.35 -10.38
N ILE A 135 -5.47 9.03 -10.20
CA ILE A 135 -6.31 8.42 -9.17
C ILE A 135 -5.85 8.85 -7.77
N LYS A 136 -6.80 8.85 -6.84
CA LYS A 136 -6.52 9.12 -5.44
C LYS A 136 -6.21 7.82 -4.70
N PHE A 137 -5.04 7.77 -4.03
CA PHE A 137 -4.66 6.69 -3.15
C PHE A 137 -3.83 7.24 -1.97
N ASP A 138 -4.43 7.33 -0.80
CA ASP A 138 -3.73 7.77 0.40
C ASP A 138 -2.77 6.67 0.90
N CYS A 139 -1.60 7.06 1.38
CA CYS A 139 -0.58 6.15 1.92
C CYS A 139 -0.04 5.10 0.93
N LEU A 140 -0.09 5.34 -0.38
CA LEU A 140 0.43 4.38 -1.37
C LEU A 140 1.87 3.97 -1.04
N PHE A 141 2.14 2.65 -0.98
CA PHE A 141 3.43 2.03 -0.64
C PHE A 141 4.02 2.47 0.71
N TYR A 142 3.15 2.84 1.65
CA TYR A 142 3.57 3.28 2.98
C TYR A 142 4.46 2.25 3.66
N ARG A 143 5.66 2.70 4.11
CA ARG A 143 6.65 1.90 4.84
C ARG A 143 7.20 0.68 4.10
N CYS A 144 7.08 0.58 2.76
CA CYS A 144 7.77 -0.47 2.01
C CYS A 144 9.25 -0.49 2.40
N ARG A 145 9.72 -1.61 2.98
CA ARG A 145 11.09 -1.66 3.52
C ARG A 145 12.15 -1.86 2.44
N CYS A 146 11.86 -2.65 1.40
CA CYS A 146 12.85 -2.97 0.38
C CYS A 146 12.30 -2.81 -1.03
N VAL A 147 13.02 -2.06 -1.84
CA VAL A 147 12.86 -1.98 -3.29
C VAL A 147 14.15 -1.43 -3.91
N ASP A 148 14.56 -1.91 -5.09
CA ASP A 148 15.77 -1.37 -5.70
C ASP A 148 15.49 -0.03 -6.36
N GLU A 149 14.53 0.02 -7.28
CA GLU A 149 14.14 1.23 -7.98
C GLU A 149 12.62 1.33 -8.05
N LEU A 150 12.11 2.50 -7.70
CA LEU A 150 10.68 2.78 -7.72
C LEU A 150 10.40 4.15 -8.30
N LEU A 151 9.61 4.19 -9.36
CA LEU A 151 8.96 5.39 -9.89
C LEU A 151 7.48 5.36 -9.54
N ILE A 152 7.01 6.43 -8.90
CA ILE A 152 5.59 6.69 -8.59
C ILE A 152 5.21 7.97 -9.30
N GLU A 153 4.24 7.92 -10.21
CA GLU A 153 3.85 9.11 -10.95
C GLU A 153 2.34 9.26 -11.11
N ASN A 154 1.89 10.52 -11.23
CA ASN A 154 0.50 10.86 -11.50
C ASN A 154 -0.49 10.35 -10.43
N PHE A 155 -0.16 10.48 -9.15
CA PHE A 155 -1.06 10.14 -8.05
C PHE A 155 -1.56 11.36 -7.29
N GLN A 156 -2.76 11.24 -6.73
CA GLN A 156 -3.29 12.14 -5.71
C GLN A 156 -3.43 11.35 -4.40
N GLY A 157 -3.16 11.99 -3.27
CA GLY A 157 -3.30 11.38 -1.95
C GLY A 157 -2.20 11.80 -0.99
N ASP A 158 -2.54 11.75 0.29
CA ASP A 158 -1.59 12.04 1.35
C ASP A 158 -0.67 10.84 1.59
N PHE A 159 0.56 11.10 2.03
CA PHE A 159 1.55 10.09 2.41
C PHE A 159 1.97 9.12 1.28
N VAL A 160 1.82 9.49 0.01
CA VAL A 160 2.27 8.68 -1.14
C VAL A 160 3.79 8.47 -1.05
N GLY A 161 4.23 7.20 -1.07
CA GLY A 161 5.65 6.83 -0.96
C GLY A 161 6.30 7.20 0.37
N ASN A 162 5.52 7.42 1.43
CA ASN A 162 6.04 7.84 2.73
C ASN A 162 6.77 6.69 3.44
N LYS A 163 7.95 6.98 4.02
CA LYS A 163 8.79 6.03 4.76
C LYS A 163 9.25 4.79 3.99
N ILE A 164 9.41 4.87 2.68
CA ILE A 164 10.03 3.80 1.88
C ILE A 164 11.50 3.65 2.28
N GLY A 165 12.00 2.41 2.38
CA GLY A 165 13.35 2.10 2.84
C GLY A 165 13.55 2.30 4.33
N SER A 166 12.47 2.39 5.14
CA SER A 166 12.54 2.63 6.58
C SER A 166 12.79 1.36 7.41
N SER A 167 12.97 1.53 8.73
CA SER A 167 13.01 0.44 9.73
C SER A 167 14.00 -0.67 9.37
N GLY A 168 15.25 -0.30 9.07
CA GLY A 168 16.31 -1.23 8.64
C GLY A 168 16.24 -1.63 7.17
N GLY A 169 15.27 -1.10 6.44
CA GLY A 169 15.10 -1.37 5.02
C GLY A 169 16.04 -0.59 4.10
N LYS A 170 15.89 -0.80 2.80
CA LYS A 170 16.72 -0.15 1.78
C LYS A 170 15.94 0.14 0.50
N VAL A 171 16.13 1.34 -0.03
CA VAL A 171 15.76 1.73 -1.39
C VAL A 171 16.97 2.33 -2.09
N ASN A 172 17.28 1.88 -3.30
CA ASN A 172 18.42 2.44 -4.04
C ASN A 172 18.00 3.74 -4.76
N ILE A 173 16.86 3.72 -5.47
CA ILE A 173 16.34 4.88 -6.19
C ILE A 173 14.83 4.98 -5.93
N LEU A 174 14.39 6.12 -5.42
CA LEU A 174 12.99 6.48 -5.24
C LEU A 174 12.70 7.76 -6.02
N VAL A 175 11.77 7.69 -6.96
CA VAL A 175 11.36 8.82 -7.78
C VAL A 175 9.85 9.04 -7.64
N GLY A 176 9.45 10.27 -7.34
CA GLY A 176 8.05 10.69 -7.38
C GLY A 176 7.84 11.83 -8.34
N LYS A 177 6.85 11.73 -9.23
CA LYS A 177 6.51 12.76 -10.21
C LYS A 177 5.03 13.08 -10.21
N ASN A 178 4.71 14.38 -10.33
CA ASN A 178 3.32 14.85 -10.41
C ASN A 178 2.43 14.20 -9.31
N ILE A 179 2.87 14.33 -8.04
CA ILE A 179 2.12 13.82 -6.89
C ILE A 179 1.50 15.00 -6.14
N LYS A 180 0.19 14.91 -5.83
CA LYS A 180 -0.55 15.93 -5.12
C LYS A 180 -1.04 15.37 -3.78
N GLY A 181 -0.44 15.83 -2.68
CA GLY A 181 -0.82 15.40 -1.33
C GLY A 181 0.23 15.75 -0.28
N TYR A 182 -0.20 15.65 0.96
CA TYR A 182 0.63 15.96 2.12
C TYR A 182 1.66 14.84 2.37
N GLN A 183 2.90 15.20 2.74
CA GLN A 183 3.99 14.26 3.07
C GLN A 183 4.37 13.24 1.98
N SER A 184 4.24 13.60 0.70
CA SER A 184 4.71 12.73 -0.39
C SER A 184 6.21 12.51 -0.30
N LEU A 185 6.67 11.25 -0.44
CA LEU A 185 8.06 10.78 -0.35
C LEU A 185 8.78 11.15 0.96
N ALA A 186 8.05 11.59 1.99
CA ALA A 186 8.67 11.98 3.26
C ALA A 186 9.17 10.76 4.04
N GLY A 187 10.25 10.93 4.79
CA GLY A 187 10.83 9.88 5.63
C GLY A 187 11.45 8.70 4.88
N ALA A 188 11.75 8.83 3.60
CA ALA A 188 12.49 7.80 2.86
C ALA A 188 13.84 7.51 3.52
N GLY A 189 14.17 6.22 3.74
CA GLY A 189 15.38 5.81 4.46
C GLY A 189 15.37 6.10 5.98
N ARG A 190 14.25 6.50 6.58
CA ARG A 190 14.14 6.75 8.02
C ARG A 190 14.41 5.49 8.83
N LYS A 191 15.37 5.50 9.76
CA LYS A 191 15.88 4.31 10.46
C LYS A 191 16.35 3.19 9.50
N GLY A 192 16.70 3.53 8.27
CA GLY A 192 17.15 2.60 7.23
C GLY A 192 18.04 3.29 6.21
N ASN A 193 17.93 2.95 4.93
CA ASN A 193 18.81 3.48 3.90
C ASN A 193 18.05 3.87 2.63
N ALA A 194 18.41 5.02 2.07
CA ALA A 194 18.00 5.44 0.74
C ALA A 194 19.21 5.95 -0.04
N GLY A 195 19.36 5.54 -1.29
CA GLY A 195 20.38 6.09 -2.18
C GLY A 195 19.91 7.45 -2.72
N LEU A 196 19.21 7.44 -3.85
CA LEU A 196 18.64 8.64 -4.46
C LEU A 196 17.13 8.75 -4.13
N VAL A 197 16.73 9.89 -3.60
CA VAL A 197 15.30 10.29 -3.50
C VAL A 197 15.10 11.52 -4.37
N PHE A 198 14.29 11.40 -5.42
CA PHE A 198 14.01 12.48 -6.36
C PHE A 198 12.51 12.79 -6.40
N GLY A 199 12.16 14.05 -6.22
CA GLY A 199 10.79 14.54 -6.36
C GLY A 199 10.68 15.59 -7.46
N GLU A 200 9.72 15.43 -8.37
CA GLU A 200 9.40 16.38 -9.43
C GLU A 200 7.90 16.71 -9.41
N ASP A 201 7.57 18.01 -9.48
CA ASP A 201 6.19 18.49 -9.46
C ASP A 201 5.36 17.92 -8.29
N LEU A 202 5.95 17.92 -7.08
CA LEU A 202 5.22 17.55 -5.87
C LEU A 202 4.47 18.77 -5.31
N THR A 203 3.19 18.59 -5.00
CA THR A 203 2.36 19.65 -4.43
C THR A 203 1.69 19.20 -3.14
N GLY A 204 1.96 19.91 -2.05
CA GLY A 204 1.47 19.62 -0.70
C GLY A 204 2.52 19.95 0.35
N GLY A 205 2.11 20.00 1.62
CA GLY A 205 3.03 20.30 2.72
C GLY A 205 3.96 19.12 3.02
N ILE A 206 5.18 19.44 3.53
CA ILE A 206 6.11 18.48 4.12
C ILE A 206 6.62 17.39 3.14
N CYS A 207 6.58 17.63 1.82
CA CYS A 207 7.14 16.70 0.85
C CYS A 207 8.66 16.55 1.04
N LEU A 208 9.21 15.33 0.82
CA LEU A 208 10.64 15.00 0.98
C LEU A 208 11.22 15.30 2.38
N ASN A 209 10.38 15.55 3.36
CA ASN A 209 10.82 15.87 4.73
C ASN A 209 11.34 14.62 5.45
N GLY A 210 12.37 14.78 6.29
CA GLY A 210 12.88 13.70 7.16
C GLY A 210 13.49 12.51 6.42
N CYS A 211 13.88 12.66 5.16
CA CYS A 211 14.62 11.63 4.44
C CYS A 211 15.94 11.34 5.14
N GLY A 212 16.25 10.06 5.42
CA GLY A 212 17.44 9.64 6.15
C GLY A 212 17.44 10.01 7.65
N PHE A 213 16.32 10.44 8.23
CA PHE A 213 16.24 10.76 9.66
C PHE A 213 16.51 9.51 10.51
N ILE A 214 17.51 9.57 11.42
CA ILE A 214 18.04 8.43 12.20
C ILE A 214 18.45 7.24 11.27
N GLY A 215 18.65 7.49 10.00
CA GLY A 215 19.04 6.55 8.95
C GLY A 215 20.07 7.16 8.01
N ASN A 216 20.13 6.72 6.78
CA ASN A 216 20.98 7.28 5.75
C ASN A 216 20.18 7.64 4.52
N VAL A 217 20.57 8.75 3.89
CA VAL A 217 20.18 9.08 2.52
C VAL A 217 21.40 9.68 1.82
N ASP A 218 21.73 9.19 0.64
CA ASP A 218 22.91 9.68 -0.08
C ASP A 218 22.61 10.99 -0.80
N ILE A 219 21.48 11.05 -1.52
CA ILE A 219 21.07 12.20 -2.32
C ILE A 219 19.57 12.43 -2.22
N VAL A 220 19.15 13.66 -1.92
CA VAL A 220 17.75 14.11 -2.03
C VAL A 220 17.68 15.28 -2.98
N VAL A 221 16.84 15.19 -4.01
CA VAL A 221 16.63 16.22 -5.00
C VAL A 221 15.15 16.55 -5.10
N GLY A 222 14.81 17.83 -5.03
CA GLY A 222 13.46 18.34 -5.27
C GLY A 222 13.47 19.32 -6.45
N TYR A 223 12.59 19.10 -7.43
CA TYR A 223 12.38 19.99 -8.56
C TYR A 223 10.91 20.38 -8.65
N LYS A 224 10.63 21.68 -8.67
CA LYS A 224 9.24 22.22 -8.66
C LYS A 224 8.37 21.69 -7.50
N ILE A 225 8.93 21.66 -6.29
CA ILE A 225 8.19 21.28 -5.10
C ILE A 225 7.44 22.49 -4.54
N ARG A 226 6.15 22.33 -4.23
CA ARG A 226 5.27 23.41 -3.73
C ARG A 226 4.60 22.99 -2.42
N GLY A 227 4.77 23.78 -1.39
CA GLY A 227 4.15 23.57 -0.07
C GLY A 227 5.07 24.00 1.07
N ASP A 228 4.56 23.95 2.29
CA ASP A 228 5.28 24.34 3.49
C ASP A 228 6.11 23.16 4.03
N GLY A 229 7.25 23.46 4.66
CA GLY A 229 8.07 22.44 5.35
C GLY A 229 8.73 21.41 4.43
N VAL A 230 8.95 21.75 3.16
CA VAL A 230 9.56 20.88 2.16
C VAL A 230 11.05 20.66 2.47
N MET A 231 11.55 19.43 2.28
CA MET A 231 12.97 19.05 2.40
C MET A 231 13.64 19.45 3.73
N GLN A 232 12.89 19.48 4.83
CA GLN A 232 13.45 19.73 6.16
C GLN A 232 13.98 18.44 6.80
N ALA A 233 14.88 18.56 7.80
CA ALA A 233 15.42 17.46 8.60
C ALA A 233 16.01 16.28 7.78
N ILE A 234 16.66 16.58 6.65
CA ILE A 234 17.33 15.56 5.83
C ILE A 234 18.60 15.11 6.52
N GLY A 235 18.79 13.77 6.64
CA GLY A 235 19.99 13.17 7.23
C GLY A 235 20.25 13.55 8.70
N SER A 236 19.26 14.12 9.39
CA SER A 236 19.42 14.56 10.79
C SER A 236 19.13 13.43 11.79
N GLY A 237 19.85 13.40 12.93
CA GLY A 237 19.49 12.54 14.07
C GLY A 237 20.38 11.33 14.32
N LYS A 238 21.62 11.32 13.83
CA LYS A 238 22.69 10.47 14.33
C LYS A 238 23.65 11.36 15.15
N ASP A 239 23.43 11.41 16.44
CA ASP A 239 24.44 11.78 17.44
C ASP A 239 24.63 10.60 18.41
#